data_4f00f57979052efb897940e6cbe54d85
#
_entry.id   4f00f57979052efb897940e6cbe54d85
#
_cell.length_a   1.000
_cell.length_b   1.000
_cell.length_c   1.000
_cell.angle_alpha   90.00
_cell.angle_beta   90.00
_cell.angle_gamma   90.00
#
_symmetry.space_group_name_H-M   'P 1'
#
loop_
_entity.id
_entity.type
_entity.pdbx_description
1 polymer ?
#
loop_
_entity_poly.entity_id
_entity_poly.type
_entity_poly.pdbx_seq_one_letter_code
_entity_poly.pdbx_strand_id
1 'polypeptide(L)'
;KLLIIRGLLSLLAWFLYYTAAKDLTLAEMTTLYFSAPVMVTLLAALILKERASRGQWVALIIGFVGVVIACRPSNMLDPVPIALTLAAALCWAFTYIQLRQVDPATSVLEQMLITNVVFVVCMALTLPWTHTPAPTPAWLGMLAAGLVGGIGQFLLFASFRRATATLLAPFEYTGLIWAFLLSSLIWGTSMDVSLIIGAVLIAVSGPLAMLSARHSESQDVVGAECSVTQPLYPATTDVQPVGGAESTGVQTPLEPEPVEHRR
;
A
#
# COMPACT_ATOMS: atom_id res chain seq x y z
N LYS A 1 2.10 2.04 -22.38
CA LYS A 1 1.95 3.48 -22.10
C LYS A 1 1.98 3.76 -20.60
N LEU A 2 1.15 3.08 -19.78
CA LEU A 2 1.07 3.28 -18.33
C LEU A 2 2.43 3.13 -17.64
N LEU A 3 3.21 2.10 -17.97
CA LEU A 3 4.53 1.83 -17.38
C LEU A 3 5.57 2.91 -17.72
N ILE A 4 5.48 3.52 -18.91
CA ILE A 4 6.34 4.64 -19.30
C ILE A 4 5.99 5.88 -18.48
N ILE A 5 4.70 6.20 -18.36
CA ILE A 5 4.21 7.33 -17.54
C ILE A 5 4.65 7.13 -16.09
N ARG A 6 4.57 5.90 -15.58
CA ARG A 6 5.04 5.56 -14.25
C ARG A 6 6.55 5.79 -14.07
N GLY A 7 7.37 5.38 -15.04
CA GLY A 7 8.81 5.63 -15.03
C GLY A 7 9.14 7.12 -15.01
N LEU A 8 8.45 7.91 -15.83
CA LEU A 8 8.61 9.37 -15.87
C LEU A 8 8.14 10.05 -14.57
N LEU A 9 7.03 9.55 -13.99
CA LEU A 9 6.51 10.07 -12.73
C LEU A 9 7.45 9.75 -11.56
N SER A 10 8.04 8.55 -11.55
CA SER A 10 9.09 8.18 -10.58
C SER A 10 10.32 9.08 -10.73
N LEU A 11 10.75 9.35 -11.95
CA LEU A 11 11.87 10.27 -12.23
C LEU A 11 11.56 11.68 -11.72
N LEU A 12 10.35 12.18 -11.98
CA LEU A 12 9.89 13.48 -11.49
C LEU A 12 9.89 13.53 -9.97
N ALA A 13 9.41 12.47 -9.31
CA ALA A 13 9.43 12.37 -7.85
C ALA A 13 10.85 12.49 -7.28
N TRP A 14 11.81 11.77 -7.87
CA TRP A 14 13.22 11.85 -7.48
C TRP A 14 13.82 13.23 -7.73
N PHE A 15 13.54 13.84 -8.88
CA PHE A 15 14.02 15.18 -9.21
C PHE A 15 13.52 16.24 -8.23
N LEU A 16 12.23 16.23 -7.92
CA LEU A 16 11.62 17.13 -6.93
C LEU A 16 12.22 16.92 -5.53
N TYR A 17 12.37 15.66 -5.12
CA TYR A 17 12.93 15.30 -3.82
C TYR A 17 14.37 15.80 -3.66
N TYR A 18 15.25 15.53 -4.63
CA TYR A 18 16.64 15.98 -4.56
C TYR A 18 16.79 17.48 -4.74
N THR A 19 15.86 18.14 -5.42
CA THR A 19 15.87 19.61 -5.50
C THR A 19 15.56 20.21 -4.13
N ALA A 20 14.59 19.68 -3.41
CA ALA A 20 14.25 20.11 -2.05
C ALA A 20 15.36 19.79 -1.02
N ALA A 21 16.17 18.75 -1.28
CA ALA A 21 17.28 18.34 -0.40
C ALA A 21 18.39 19.39 -0.22
N LYS A 22 18.40 20.44 -1.03
CA LYS A 22 19.38 21.52 -0.91
C LYS A 22 19.08 22.46 0.25
N ASP A 23 17.79 22.58 0.60
CA ASP A 23 17.29 23.61 1.52
C ASP A 23 16.63 23.03 2.78
N LEU A 24 16.37 21.71 2.82
CA LEU A 24 15.79 21.00 3.96
C LEU A 24 16.79 20.02 4.56
N THR A 25 16.70 19.85 5.87
CA THR A 25 17.42 18.78 6.56
C THR A 25 16.83 17.41 6.21
N LEU A 26 17.64 16.36 6.34
CA LEU A 26 17.19 14.98 6.09
C LEU A 26 15.98 14.59 6.93
N ALA A 27 15.89 15.06 8.17
CA ALA A 27 14.77 14.81 9.08
C ALA A 27 13.48 15.45 8.58
N GLU A 28 13.54 16.70 8.12
CA GLU A 28 12.39 17.44 7.55
C GLU A 28 11.90 16.80 6.27
N MET A 29 12.83 16.50 5.35
CA MET A 29 12.51 15.80 4.10
C MET A 29 11.86 14.45 4.35
N THR A 30 12.43 13.65 5.24
CA THR A 30 11.91 12.32 5.58
C THR A 30 10.50 12.43 6.17
N THR A 31 10.28 13.38 7.09
CA THR A 31 8.96 13.60 7.70
C THR A 31 7.92 13.96 6.63
N LEU A 32 8.24 14.90 5.74
CA LEU A 32 7.33 15.32 4.67
C LEU A 32 7.09 14.20 3.65
N TYR A 33 8.13 13.47 3.26
CA TYR A 33 8.03 12.37 2.31
C TYR A 33 7.19 11.21 2.83
N PHE A 34 7.27 10.90 4.12
CA PHE A 34 6.43 9.89 4.76
C PHE A 34 4.96 10.30 4.90
N SER A 35 4.54 11.45 4.38
CA SER A 35 3.13 11.71 4.08
C SER A 35 2.61 10.87 2.89
N ALA A 36 3.50 10.30 2.07
CA ALA A 36 3.14 9.48 0.90
C ALA A 36 2.17 8.33 1.24
N PRO A 37 2.31 7.52 2.30
CA PRO A 37 1.34 6.48 2.65
C PRO A 37 -0.07 7.01 2.91
N VAL A 38 -0.19 8.22 3.48
CA VAL A 38 -1.49 8.89 3.65
C VAL A 38 -2.09 9.22 2.29
N MET A 39 -1.26 9.78 1.39
CA MET A 39 -1.67 10.10 0.02
C MET A 39 -2.02 8.85 -0.78
N VAL A 40 -1.26 7.74 -0.64
CA VAL A 40 -1.57 6.44 -1.25
C VAL A 40 -2.94 5.95 -0.82
N THR A 41 -3.24 5.96 0.48
CA THR A 41 -4.53 5.53 1.01
C THR A 41 -5.68 6.39 0.49
N LEU A 42 -5.49 7.71 0.46
CA LEU A 42 -6.48 8.64 -0.08
C LEU A 42 -6.72 8.42 -1.57
N LEU A 43 -5.65 8.32 -2.36
CA LEU A 43 -5.74 8.08 -3.81
C LEU A 43 -6.33 6.70 -4.12
N ALA A 44 -6.00 5.66 -3.34
CA ALA A 44 -6.59 4.34 -3.46
C ALA A 44 -8.11 4.39 -3.24
N ALA A 45 -8.56 5.12 -2.22
CA ALA A 45 -9.98 5.31 -1.96
C ALA A 45 -10.68 6.07 -3.11
N LEU A 46 -10.05 7.11 -3.67
CA LEU A 46 -10.63 7.97 -4.71
C LEU A 46 -10.58 7.31 -6.10
N ILE A 47 -9.44 6.73 -6.48
CA ILE A 47 -9.18 6.25 -7.85
C ILE A 47 -9.51 4.77 -7.99
N LEU A 48 -9.06 3.93 -7.05
CA LEU A 48 -9.28 2.48 -7.08
C LEU A 48 -10.60 2.09 -6.41
N LYS A 49 -11.28 3.04 -5.73
CA LYS A 49 -12.50 2.82 -4.94
C LYS A 49 -12.29 1.75 -3.85
N GLU A 50 -11.05 1.59 -3.37
CA GLU A 50 -10.74 0.74 -2.24
C GLU A 50 -11.32 1.34 -0.96
N ARG A 51 -11.97 0.51 -0.14
CA ARG A 51 -12.52 0.94 1.15
C ARG A 51 -11.49 0.72 2.24
N ALA A 52 -10.88 1.80 2.72
CA ALA A 52 -10.06 1.75 3.92
C ALA A 52 -10.96 1.68 5.17
N SER A 53 -10.76 0.67 6.00
CA SER A 53 -11.47 0.56 7.28
C SER A 53 -11.05 1.68 8.23
N ARG A 54 -11.89 1.99 9.22
CA ARG A 54 -11.55 2.98 10.27
C ARG A 54 -10.25 2.63 10.99
N GLY A 55 -10.01 1.34 11.23
CA GLY A 55 -8.79 0.89 11.87
C GLY A 55 -7.55 1.04 11.00
N GLN A 56 -7.65 0.92 9.66
CA GLN A 56 -6.55 1.22 8.74
C GLN A 56 -6.20 2.72 8.77
N TRP A 57 -7.18 3.62 8.82
CA TRP A 57 -6.94 5.05 9.00
C TRP A 57 -6.26 5.36 10.33
N VAL A 58 -6.71 4.74 11.42
CA VAL A 58 -6.08 4.90 12.75
C VAL A 58 -4.62 4.39 12.71
N ALA A 59 -4.38 3.22 12.12
CA ALA A 59 -3.03 2.68 11.96
C ALA A 59 -2.12 3.63 11.16
N LEU A 60 -2.63 4.20 10.07
CA LEU A 60 -1.92 5.15 9.23
C LEU A 60 -1.53 6.42 9.99
N ILE A 61 -2.47 6.97 10.77
CA ILE A 61 -2.23 8.16 11.61
C ILE A 61 -1.20 7.86 12.70
N ILE A 62 -1.31 6.71 13.38
CA ILE A 62 -0.34 6.29 14.41
C ILE A 62 1.06 6.17 13.82
N GLY A 63 1.19 5.54 12.64
CA GLY A 63 2.46 5.41 11.94
C GLY A 63 3.05 6.78 11.57
N PHE A 64 2.25 7.68 11.03
CA PHE A 64 2.69 9.03 10.67
C PHE A 64 3.12 9.86 11.89
N VAL A 65 2.36 9.80 12.99
CA VAL A 65 2.75 10.43 14.27
C VAL A 65 4.08 9.87 14.77
N GLY A 66 4.28 8.55 14.64
CA GLY A 66 5.57 7.91 14.94
C GLY A 66 6.72 8.48 14.11
N VAL A 67 6.52 8.74 12.81
CA VAL A 67 7.52 9.39 11.93
C VAL A 67 7.85 10.80 12.43
N VAL A 68 6.83 11.61 12.72
CA VAL A 68 7.02 13.00 13.21
C VAL A 68 7.80 13.03 14.52
N ILE A 69 7.49 12.13 15.46
CA ILE A 69 8.19 12.03 16.73
C ILE A 69 9.65 11.58 16.53
N ALA A 70 9.89 10.60 15.64
CA ALA A 70 11.23 10.07 15.37
C ALA A 70 12.14 11.09 14.67
N CYS A 71 11.61 11.80 13.68
CA CYS A 71 12.38 12.72 12.83
C CYS A 71 12.60 14.11 13.46
N ARG A 72 11.73 14.56 14.37
CA ARG A 72 11.79 15.88 15.03
C ARG A 72 12.10 17.03 14.05
N PRO A 73 11.25 17.29 13.07
CA PRO A 73 11.48 18.39 12.13
C PRO A 73 11.51 19.74 12.87
N SER A 74 12.58 20.53 12.67
CA SER A 74 12.84 21.70 13.53
C SER A 74 12.52 23.05 12.90
N ASN A 75 12.68 23.23 11.58
CA ASN A 75 12.61 24.55 10.95
C ASN A 75 11.96 24.53 9.56
N MET A 76 10.70 24.15 9.47
CA MET A 76 9.95 24.19 8.22
C MET A 76 9.43 25.61 7.90
N LEU A 77 10.30 26.54 7.57
CA LEU A 77 9.93 27.94 7.34
C LEU A 77 9.80 28.29 5.86
N ASP A 78 10.55 27.63 4.97
CA ASP A 78 10.48 27.91 3.53
C ASP A 78 9.40 27.05 2.87
N PRO A 79 8.38 27.67 2.27
CA PRO A 79 7.27 26.94 1.64
C PRO A 79 7.66 26.22 0.34
N VAL A 80 8.71 26.68 -0.36
CA VAL A 80 9.06 26.10 -1.67
C VAL A 80 9.63 24.69 -1.55
N PRO A 81 10.66 24.40 -0.73
CA PRO A 81 11.16 23.04 -0.55
C PRO A 81 10.11 22.10 0.08
N ILE A 82 9.25 22.61 0.97
CA ILE A 82 8.12 21.85 1.52
C ILE A 82 7.18 21.40 0.39
N ALA A 83 6.76 22.33 -0.47
CA ALA A 83 5.86 22.04 -1.58
C ALA A 83 6.51 21.06 -2.58
N LEU A 84 7.81 21.17 -2.86
CA LEU A 84 8.54 20.24 -3.72
C LEU A 84 8.58 18.82 -3.12
N THR A 85 8.84 18.70 -1.82
CA THR A 85 8.86 17.38 -1.14
C THR A 85 7.47 16.75 -1.10
N LEU A 86 6.42 17.51 -0.80
CA LEU A 86 5.04 17.03 -0.85
C LEU A 86 4.60 16.65 -2.27
N ALA A 87 5.02 17.41 -3.28
CA ALA A 87 4.78 17.06 -4.68
C ALA A 87 5.51 15.75 -5.06
N ALA A 88 6.74 15.56 -4.59
CA ALA A 88 7.47 14.31 -4.76
C ALA A 88 6.73 13.12 -4.11
N ALA A 89 6.25 13.28 -2.87
CA ALA A 89 5.44 12.28 -2.16
C ALA A 89 4.15 11.95 -2.91
N LEU A 90 3.48 12.95 -3.46
CA LEU A 90 2.28 12.77 -4.27
C LEU A 90 2.57 12.02 -5.58
N CYS A 91 3.64 12.39 -6.31
CA CYS A 91 4.08 11.66 -7.50
C CYS A 91 4.36 10.20 -7.17
N TRP A 92 5.03 9.94 -6.04
CA TRP A 92 5.30 8.59 -5.56
C TRP A 92 4.02 7.82 -5.25
N ALA A 93 3.07 8.43 -4.56
CA ALA A 93 1.77 7.84 -4.30
C ALA A 93 1.03 7.45 -5.61
N PHE A 94 1.07 8.30 -6.63
CA PHE A 94 0.52 7.98 -7.95
C PHE A 94 1.20 6.77 -8.60
N THR A 95 2.51 6.58 -8.44
CA THR A 95 3.19 5.39 -8.99
C THR A 95 2.69 4.09 -8.37
N TYR A 96 2.31 4.10 -7.09
CA TYR A 96 1.71 2.94 -6.42
C TYR A 96 0.29 2.65 -6.90
N ILE A 97 -0.52 3.69 -7.12
CA ILE A 97 -1.85 3.53 -7.71
C ILE A 97 -1.77 2.94 -9.12
N GLN A 98 -0.82 3.42 -9.94
CA GLN A 98 -0.60 2.87 -11.27
C GLN A 98 -0.17 1.39 -11.24
N LEU A 99 0.58 0.97 -10.22
CA LEU A 99 1.01 -0.42 -10.04
C LEU A 99 -0.20 -1.37 -9.90
N ARG A 100 -1.28 -0.88 -9.26
CA ARG A 100 -2.56 -1.61 -9.12
C ARG A 100 -3.39 -1.63 -10.42
N GLN A 101 -3.16 -0.66 -11.32
CA GLN A 101 -3.89 -0.55 -12.59
C GLN A 101 -3.22 -1.27 -13.77
N VAL A 102 -2.01 -1.82 -13.57
CA VAL A 102 -1.33 -2.60 -14.61
C VAL A 102 -2.08 -3.92 -14.83
N ASP A 103 -2.17 -4.31 -16.10
CA ASP A 103 -2.78 -5.58 -16.51
C ASP A 103 -2.19 -6.76 -15.72
N PRO A 104 -3.02 -7.60 -15.09
CA PRO A 104 -2.57 -8.79 -14.36
C PRO A 104 -1.72 -9.75 -15.22
N ALA A 105 -1.89 -9.75 -16.54
CA ALA A 105 -1.09 -10.55 -17.48
C ALA A 105 0.38 -10.09 -17.56
N THR A 106 0.66 -8.81 -17.26
CA THR A 106 2.04 -8.26 -17.26
C THR A 106 2.81 -8.79 -16.06
N SER A 107 3.95 -9.43 -16.27
CA SER A 107 4.76 -9.96 -15.18
C SER A 107 5.37 -8.85 -14.31
N VAL A 108 5.70 -9.16 -13.04
CA VAL A 108 6.38 -8.21 -12.13
C VAL A 108 7.72 -7.78 -12.70
N LEU A 109 8.47 -8.73 -13.27
CA LEU A 109 9.78 -8.46 -13.88
C LEU A 109 9.68 -7.51 -15.08
N GLU A 110 8.67 -7.71 -15.93
CA GLU A 110 8.42 -6.83 -17.07
C GLU A 110 8.10 -5.40 -16.63
N GLN A 111 7.26 -5.25 -15.61
CA GLN A 111 6.95 -3.94 -15.03
C GLN A 111 8.21 -3.24 -14.49
N MET A 112 9.05 -3.98 -13.75
CA MET A 112 10.33 -3.48 -13.25
C MET A 112 11.26 -3.08 -14.38
N LEU A 113 11.40 -3.95 -15.37
CA LEU A 113 12.34 -3.74 -16.48
C LEU A 113 11.97 -2.47 -17.25
N ILE A 114 10.71 -2.32 -17.66
CA ILE A 114 10.27 -1.13 -18.40
C ILE A 114 10.46 0.14 -17.57
N THR A 115 10.05 0.12 -16.28
CA THR A 115 10.19 1.30 -15.41
C THR A 115 11.66 1.68 -15.20
N ASN A 116 12.53 0.69 -14.93
CA ASN A 116 13.94 0.94 -14.69
C ASN A 116 14.69 1.34 -15.98
N VAL A 117 14.34 0.78 -17.15
CA VAL A 117 14.90 1.21 -18.43
C VAL A 117 14.57 2.68 -18.69
N VAL A 118 13.34 3.11 -18.50
CA VAL A 118 12.96 4.54 -18.65
C VAL A 118 13.79 5.39 -17.70
N PHE A 119 13.94 4.97 -16.43
CA PHE A 119 14.73 5.69 -15.43
C PHE A 119 16.21 5.79 -15.84
N VAL A 120 16.82 4.66 -16.22
CA VAL A 120 18.25 4.60 -16.64
C VAL A 120 18.50 5.46 -17.88
N VAL A 121 17.62 5.40 -18.89
CA VAL A 121 17.76 6.20 -20.11
C VAL A 121 17.72 7.69 -19.79
N CYS A 122 16.73 8.12 -18.98
CA CYS A 122 16.64 9.53 -18.58
C CYS A 122 17.84 9.97 -17.75
N MET A 123 18.33 9.15 -16.81
CA MET A 123 19.51 9.45 -16.02
C MET A 123 20.80 9.46 -16.86
N ALA A 124 20.92 8.55 -17.82
CA ALA A 124 22.06 8.53 -18.74
C ALA A 124 22.17 9.82 -19.58
N LEU A 125 21.03 10.42 -19.95
CA LEU A 125 21.02 11.70 -20.66
C LEU A 125 21.58 12.86 -19.81
N THR A 126 21.48 12.79 -18.48
CA THR A 126 22.04 13.82 -17.58
C THR A 126 23.53 13.60 -17.26
N LEU A 127 24.06 12.40 -17.54
CA LEU A 127 25.43 11.99 -17.19
C LEU A 127 26.53 12.95 -17.68
N PRO A 128 26.48 13.52 -18.92
CA PRO A 128 27.52 14.44 -19.41
C PRO A 128 27.70 15.69 -18.54
N TRP A 129 26.65 16.11 -17.83
CA TRP A 129 26.67 17.33 -16.99
C TRP A 129 26.87 17.02 -15.50
N THR A 130 26.60 15.77 -15.07
CA THR A 130 26.59 15.40 -13.66
C THR A 130 27.70 14.43 -13.28
N HIS A 131 28.51 13.96 -14.26
CA HIS A 131 29.54 12.98 -14.03
C HIS A 131 30.64 13.49 -13.09
N THR A 132 30.72 12.84 -11.93
CA THR A 132 31.86 12.98 -11.01
C THR A 132 32.56 11.61 -10.89
N PRO A 133 33.90 11.54 -11.07
CA PRO A 133 34.60 10.26 -10.94
C PRO A 133 34.48 9.72 -9.53
N ALA A 134 33.97 8.50 -9.41
CA ALA A 134 33.82 7.82 -8.13
C ALA A 134 34.99 6.85 -7.88
N PRO A 135 35.53 6.74 -6.66
CA PRO A 135 36.56 5.77 -6.32
C PRO A 135 36.02 4.34 -6.42
N THR A 136 36.90 3.37 -6.69
CA THR A 136 36.54 1.95 -6.89
C THR A 136 35.66 1.36 -5.76
N PRO A 137 35.90 1.64 -4.46
CA PRO A 137 35.04 1.14 -3.38
C PRO A 137 33.60 1.66 -3.47
N ALA A 138 33.38 2.87 -3.99
CA ALA A 138 32.04 3.43 -4.17
C ALA A 138 31.23 2.65 -5.22
N TRP A 139 31.87 2.15 -6.28
CA TRP A 139 31.23 1.32 -7.29
C TRP A 139 30.70 0.01 -6.72
N LEU A 140 31.47 -0.64 -5.84
CA LEU A 140 31.02 -1.85 -5.16
C LEU A 140 29.80 -1.57 -4.26
N GLY A 141 29.82 -0.44 -3.53
CA GLY A 141 28.67 0.00 -2.73
C GLY A 141 27.43 0.28 -3.59
N MET A 142 27.59 0.93 -4.74
CA MET A 142 26.49 1.20 -5.68
C MET A 142 25.92 -0.09 -6.27
N LEU A 143 26.76 -1.08 -6.63
CA LEU A 143 26.30 -2.37 -7.13
C LEU A 143 25.54 -3.14 -6.05
N ALA A 144 26.05 -3.19 -4.82
CA ALA A 144 25.38 -3.84 -3.70
C ALA A 144 24.03 -3.18 -3.40
N ALA A 145 23.99 -1.85 -3.35
CA ALA A 145 22.74 -1.09 -3.15
C ALA A 145 21.74 -1.33 -4.28
N GLY A 146 22.21 -1.38 -5.54
CA GLY A 146 21.37 -1.69 -6.70
C GLY A 146 20.77 -3.08 -6.64
N LEU A 147 21.56 -4.10 -6.24
CA LEU A 147 21.09 -5.48 -6.12
C LEU A 147 20.05 -5.61 -5.00
N VAL A 148 20.37 -5.12 -3.79
CA VAL A 148 19.45 -5.17 -2.64
C VAL A 148 18.18 -4.35 -2.91
N GLY A 149 18.34 -3.15 -3.48
CA GLY A 149 17.23 -2.29 -3.86
C GLY A 149 16.35 -2.92 -4.94
N GLY A 150 16.95 -3.61 -5.92
CA GLY A 150 16.21 -4.35 -6.95
C GLY A 150 15.38 -5.49 -6.39
N ILE A 151 15.92 -6.26 -5.44
CA ILE A 151 15.16 -7.30 -4.73
C ILE A 151 14.01 -6.68 -3.94
N GLY A 152 14.27 -5.59 -3.20
CA GLY A 152 13.25 -4.86 -2.45
C GLY A 152 12.14 -4.34 -3.36
N GLN A 153 12.49 -3.77 -4.51
CA GLN A 153 11.53 -3.29 -5.50
C GLN A 153 10.68 -4.44 -6.09
N PHE A 154 11.29 -5.59 -6.36
CA PHE A 154 10.56 -6.78 -6.81
C PHE A 154 9.52 -7.22 -5.79
N LEU A 155 9.92 -7.34 -4.52
CA LEU A 155 9.03 -7.73 -3.43
C LEU A 155 7.89 -6.72 -3.24
N LEU A 156 8.20 -5.44 -3.35
CA LEU A 156 7.22 -4.35 -3.27
C LEU A 156 6.17 -4.47 -4.39
N PHE A 157 6.61 -4.63 -5.65
CA PHE A 157 5.69 -4.78 -6.78
C PHE A 157 4.85 -6.04 -6.67
N ALA A 158 5.45 -7.15 -6.19
CA ALA A 158 4.74 -8.39 -5.97
C ALA A 158 3.69 -8.27 -4.85
N SER A 159 3.96 -7.48 -3.79
CA SER A 159 3.01 -7.26 -2.70
C SER A 159 1.78 -6.46 -3.15
N PHE A 160 1.97 -5.40 -3.95
CA PHE A 160 0.87 -4.61 -4.50
C PHE A 160 -0.04 -5.39 -5.46
N ARG A 161 0.42 -6.51 -6.00
CA ARG A 161 -0.42 -7.43 -6.79
C ARG A 161 -1.31 -8.34 -5.95
N ARG A 162 -0.95 -8.54 -4.67
CA ARG A 162 -1.62 -9.51 -3.77
C ARG A 162 -2.44 -8.85 -2.67
N ALA A 163 -2.19 -7.60 -2.38
CA ALA A 163 -2.84 -6.86 -1.30
C ALA A 163 -3.31 -5.48 -1.77
N THR A 164 -4.27 -4.91 -1.07
CA THR A 164 -4.77 -3.55 -1.35
C THR A 164 -3.72 -2.50 -1.01
N ALA A 165 -3.74 -1.37 -1.71
CA ALA A 165 -2.82 -0.27 -1.45
C ALA A 165 -3.05 0.32 -0.05
N THR A 166 -4.31 0.37 0.40
CA THR A 166 -4.69 0.83 1.75
C THR A 166 -4.13 -0.03 2.87
N LEU A 167 -3.99 -1.35 2.64
CA LEU A 167 -3.39 -2.26 3.61
C LEU A 167 -1.86 -2.12 3.64
N LEU A 168 -1.22 -1.92 2.49
CA LEU A 168 0.24 -1.85 2.38
C LEU A 168 0.81 -0.51 2.86
N ALA A 169 0.05 0.58 2.74
CA ALA A 169 0.52 1.92 3.05
C ALA A 169 1.18 2.06 4.46
N PRO A 170 0.62 1.56 5.57
CA PRO A 170 1.26 1.69 6.89
C PRO A 170 2.59 0.93 6.99
N PHE A 171 2.81 -0.11 6.18
CA PHE A 171 4.06 -0.87 6.20
C PHE A 171 5.25 -0.09 5.62
N GLU A 172 5.00 0.93 4.80
CA GLU A 172 6.08 1.78 4.29
C GLU A 172 6.84 2.50 5.40
N TYR A 173 6.17 2.83 6.49
CA TYR A 173 6.82 3.43 7.65
C TYR A 173 7.89 2.54 8.28
N THR A 174 7.80 1.21 8.12
CA THR A 174 8.82 0.28 8.65
C THR A 174 10.20 0.52 8.04
N GLY A 175 10.27 1.10 6.84
CA GLY A 175 11.52 1.50 6.20
C GLY A 175 12.34 2.46 7.07
N LEU A 176 11.67 3.33 7.82
CA LEU A 176 12.33 4.26 8.73
C LEU A 176 13.00 3.53 9.92
N ILE A 177 12.36 2.48 10.45
CA ILE A 177 12.93 1.66 11.52
C ILE A 177 14.23 1.02 11.04
N TRP A 178 14.22 0.43 9.85
CA TRP A 178 15.42 -0.18 9.25
C TRP A 178 16.50 0.85 8.96
N ALA A 179 16.13 2.03 8.47
CA ALA A 179 17.08 3.12 8.22
C ALA A 179 17.81 3.55 9.50
N PHE A 180 17.10 3.69 10.61
CA PHE A 180 17.69 4.05 11.90
C PHE A 180 18.53 2.92 12.49
N LEU A 181 18.08 1.67 12.38
CA LEU A 181 18.79 0.51 12.89
C LEU A 181 20.13 0.34 12.16
N LEU A 182 20.12 0.46 10.84
CA LEU A 182 21.32 0.41 10.02
C LEU A 182 22.24 1.61 10.27
N SER A 183 21.69 2.82 10.45
CA SER A 183 22.47 4.00 10.79
C SER A 183 23.21 3.84 12.11
N SER A 184 22.54 3.30 13.13
CA SER A 184 23.17 3.01 14.42
C SER A 184 24.24 1.94 14.31
N LEU A 185 24.00 0.88 13.51
CA LEU A 185 24.92 -0.23 13.37
C LEU A 185 26.17 0.15 12.55
N ILE A 186 26.01 0.94 11.49
CA ILE A 186 27.12 1.27 10.55
C ILE A 186 27.90 2.49 11.01
N TRP A 187 27.20 3.52 11.49
CA TRP A 187 27.79 4.81 11.86
C TRP A 187 27.85 5.05 13.38
N GLY A 188 27.37 4.10 14.20
CA GLY A 188 27.39 4.23 15.66
C GLY A 188 26.55 5.40 16.19
N THR A 189 25.55 5.85 15.44
CA THR A 189 24.66 6.94 15.84
C THR A 189 23.86 6.51 17.07
N SER A 190 23.89 7.35 18.13
CA SER A 190 23.12 7.09 19.35
C SER A 190 21.63 7.16 19.08
N MET A 191 20.87 6.17 19.58
CA MET A 191 19.42 6.18 19.51
C MET A 191 18.86 7.10 20.60
N ASP A 192 18.26 8.20 20.20
CA ASP A 192 17.55 9.10 21.13
C ASP A 192 16.19 8.49 21.53
N VAL A 193 15.69 8.84 22.71
CA VAL A 193 14.42 8.35 23.25
C VAL A 193 13.25 8.61 22.29
N SER A 194 13.22 9.75 21.63
CA SER A 194 12.19 10.07 20.63
C SER A 194 12.19 9.11 19.43
N LEU A 195 13.39 8.69 19.00
CA LEU A 195 13.54 7.71 17.94
C LEU A 195 12.94 6.37 18.34
N ILE A 196 13.20 5.93 19.58
CA ILE A 196 12.66 4.67 20.11
C ILE A 196 11.13 4.74 20.21
N ILE A 197 10.57 5.83 20.74
CA ILE A 197 9.11 6.02 20.81
C ILE A 197 8.50 5.99 19.43
N GLY A 198 9.07 6.74 18.47
CA GLY A 198 8.60 6.75 17.08
C GLY A 198 8.65 5.37 16.42
N ALA A 199 9.76 4.63 16.61
CA ALA A 199 9.92 3.28 16.09
C ALA A 199 8.87 2.30 16.65
N VAL A 200 8.54 2.38 17.94
CA VAL A 200 7.48 1.55 18.56
C VAL A 200 6.11 1.87 17.95
N LEU A 201 5.76 3.16 17.78
CA LEU A 201 4.50 3.55 17.17
C LEU A 201 4.39 3.03 15.72
N ILE A 202 5.48 3.15 14.95
CA ILE A 202 5.56 2.62 13.59
C ILE A 202 5.42 1.08 13.59
N ALA A 203 6.12 0.39 14.48
CA ALA A 203 6.06 -1.07 14.57
C ALA A 203 4.65 -1.58 14.92
N VAL A 204 3.87 -0.82 15.69
CA VAL A 204 2.48 -1.16 16.05
C VAL A 204 1.52 -0.87 14.90
N SER A 205 1.78 0.14 14.07
CA SER A 205 0.87 0.57 13.00
C SER A 205 0.60 -0.52 11.95
N GLY A 206 1.62 -1.28 11.54
CA GLY A 206 1.48 -2.35 10.55
C GLY A 206 0.54 -3.49 11.01
N PRO A 207 0.81 -4.16 12.14
CA PRO A 207 -0.09 -5.16 12.69
C PRO A 207 -1.52 -4.67 12.94
N LEU A 208 -1.68 -3.42 13.42
CA LEU A 208 -2.99 -2.81 13.62
C LEU A 208 -3.77 -2.69 12.31
N ALA A 209 -3.10 -2.29 11.22
CA ALA A 209 -3.71 -2.24 9.89
C ALA A 209 -4.18 -3.62 9.42
N MET A 210 -3.37 -4.67 9.64
CA MET A 210 -3.72 -6.06 9.27
C MET A 210 -4.92 -6.59 10.07
N LEU A 211 -4.93 -6.38 11.38
CA LEU A 211 -6.03 -6.82 12.23
C LEU A 211 -7.34 -6.14 11.83
N SER A 212 -7.28 -4.85 11.53
CA SER A 212 -8.44 -4.08 11.09
C SER A 212 -8.95 -4.51 9.71
N ALA A 213 -8.06 -4.91 8.80
CA ALA A 213 -8.45 -5.43 7.49
C ALA A 213 -9.21 -6.76 7.63
N ARG A 214 -8.70 -7.69 8.45
CA ARG A 214 -9.36 -8.99 8.72
C ARG A 214 -10.74 -8.83 9.35
N HIS A 215 -10.91 -7.87 10.24
CA HIS A 215 -12.20 -7.61 10.90
C HIS A 215 -13.25 -7.08 9.93
N SER A 216 -12.83 -6.22 9.00
CA SER A 216 -13.70 -5.68 7.95
C SER A 216 -14.15 -6.78 6.98
N GLU A 217 -13.25 -7.65 6.56
CA GLU A 217 -13.54 -8.77 5.67
C GLU A 217 -14.51 -9.78 6.29
N SER A 218 -14.34 -10.08 7.60
CA SER A 218 -15.26 -10.96 8.33
C SER A 218 -16.67 -10.36 8.44
N GLN A 219 -16.81 -9.06 8.60
CA GLN A 219 -18.12 -8.40 8.67
C GLN A 219 -18.82 -8.39 7.31
N ASP A 220 -18.10 -8.22 6.22
CA ASP A 220 -18.66 -8.24 4.87
C ASP A 220 -19.17 -9.65 4.50
N VAL A 221 -18.47 -10.72 4.93
CA VAL A 221 -18.90 -12.11 4.72
C VAL A 221 -20.17 -12.43 5.52
N VAL A 222 -20.22 -12.07 6.81
CA VAL A 222 -21.40 -12.27 7.66
C VAL A 222 -22.60 -11.44 7.15
N GLY A 223 -22.38 -10.22 6.69
CA GLY A 223 -23.43 -9.38 6.10
C GLY A 223 -23.98 -9.96 4.80
N ALA A 224 -23.14 -10.57 3.96
CA ALA A 224 -23.55 -11.24 2.74
C ALA A 224 -24.37 -12.51 3.02
N GLU A 225 -23.97 -13.33 3.99
CA GLU A 225 -24.73 -14.52 4.39
C GLU A 225 -26.10 -14.15 4.99
N CYS A 226 -26.17 -13.08 5.78
CA CYS A 226 -27.43 -12.60 6.35
C CYS A 226 -28.40 -12.06 5.28
N SER A 227 -27.86 -11.49 4.20
CA SER A 227 -28.66 -10.99 3.06
C SER A 227 -29.24 -12.11 2.19
N VAL A 228 -28.56 -13.27 2.12
CA VAL A 228 -29.00 -14.42 1.35
C VAL A 228 -30.08 -15.23 2.11
N THR A 229 -30.16 -15.10 3.43
CA THR A 229 -31.14 -15.82 4.26
C THR A 229 -32.45 -15.06 4.47
N GLN A 230 -32.67 -13.91 3.86
CA GLN A 230 -34.01 -13.33 3.84
C GLN A 230 -34.95 -14.19 2.97
N PRO A 231 -36.01 -14.79 3.55
CA PRO A 231 -36.94 -15.59 2.79
C PRO A 231 -37.62 -14.75 1.71
N LEU A 232 -37.56 -15.21 0.47
CA LEU A 232 -38.15 -14.60 -0.74
C LEU A 232 -39.69 -14.64 -0.76
N TYR A 233 -40.33 -14.85 0.41
CA TYR A 233 -41.77 -14.86 0.53
C TYR A 233 -42.24 -13.73 1.46
N PRO A 234 -42.99 -12.75 0.95
CA PRO A 234 -43.78 -11.91 1.82
C PRO A 234 -44.79 -12.79 2.56
N ALA A 235 -44.83 -12.71 3.88
CA ALA A 235 -45.89 -13.33 4.68
C ALA A 235 -47.24 -12.79 4.19
N THR A 236 -47.93 -13.54 3.34
CA THR A 236 -49.32 -13.33 3.05
C THR A 236 -50.16 -13.75 4.25
N THR A 237 -50.36 -12.83 5.17
CA THR A 237 -51.52 -12.82 6.06
C THR A 237 -52.71 -12.49 5.18
N ASP A 238 -53.47 -13.56 4.86
CA ASP A 238 -54.93 -13.55 4.76
C ASP A 238 -55.36 -14.91 4.17
N VAL A 239 -55.50 -15.92 5.02
CA VAL A 239 -56.31 -17.09 4.69
C VAL A 239 -57.57 -16.97 5.50
N GLN A 240 -58.66 -16.50 4.88
CA GLN A 240 -60.02 -16.70 5.38
C GLN A 240 -60.38 -18.19 5.33
N PRO A 241 -61.04 -18.71 6.33
CA PRO A 241 -61.52 -20.09 6.32
C PRO A 241 -62.83 -20.17 5.47
N VAL A 242 -62.75 -20.79 4.32
CA VAL A 242 -63.94 -21.25 3.63
C VAL A 242 -64.14 -22.72 3.99
N GLY A 243 -65.28 -23.01 4.63
CA GLY A 243 -65.69 -24.33 4.99
C GLY A 243 -66.17 -25.16 3.82
N GLY A 244 -66.15 -26.47 4.00
CA GLY A 244 -66.97 -27.43 3.18
C GLY A 244 -66.15 -28.62 2.66
N ALA A 245 -66.27 -29.71 3.37
CA ALA A 245 -66.32 -31.14 2.98
C ALA A 245 -65.85 -31.57 1.55
N GLU A 246 -64.96 -32.52 1.43
CA GLU A 246 -65.27 -33.93 1.07
C GLU A 246 -63.98 -34.75 0.93
N SER A 247 -64.08 -35.97 1.44
CA SER A 247 -63.10 -37.04 1.42
C SER A 247 -62.78 -37.57 0.02
N THR A 248 -61.51 -37.93 -0.23
CA THR A 248 -61.06 -39.25 -0.71
C THR A 248 -59.64 -39.20 -1.29
N GLY A 249 -58.84 -40.23 -1.01
CA GLY A 249 -57.71 -40.64 -1.84
C GLY A 249 -56.32 -40.56 -1.22
N VAL A 250 -55.99 -41.60 -0.45
CA VAL A 250 -54.63 -41.97 -0.03
C VAL A 250 -53.81 -42.26 -1.30
N GLN A 251 -52.68 -41.56 -1.47
CA GLN A 251 -51.55 -42.03 -2.28
C GLN A 251 -50.25 -41.78 -1.56
N THR A 252 -49.51 -42.87 -1.31
CA THR A 252 -48.17 -42.99 -0.75
C THR A 252 -47.09 -42.26 -1.51
N PRO A 253 -46.08 -41.71 -0.86
CA PRO A 253 -44.92 -41.10 -1.53
C PRO A 253 -43.93 -42.17 -2.02
N LEU A 254 -43.45 -41.99 -3.23
CA LEU A 254 -42.36 -42.74 -3.84
C LEU A 254 -41.01 -42.34 -3.19
N GLU A 255 -40.21 -43.38 -2.86
CA GLU A 255 -38.83 -43.29 -2.41
C GLU A 255 -37.93 -42.64 -3.50
N PRO A 256 -36.89 -41.84 -3.11
CA PRO A 256 -35.88 -41.39 -4.05
C PRO A 256 -34.80 -42.46 -4.29
N GLU A 257 -34.49 -42.71 -5.55
CA GLU A 257 -33.41 -43.57 -6.05
C GLU A 257 -32.01 -43.05 -5.65
N PRO A 258 -31.04 -43.95 -5.47
CA PRO A 258 -29.66 -43.56 -5.14
C PRO A 258 -28.86 -43.15 -6.36
N VAL A 259 -28.15 -42.02 -6.23
CA VAL A 259 -27.20 -41.50 -7.20
C VAL A 259 -25.91 -42.31 -7.19
N GLU A 260 -25.65 -42.95 -8.32
CA GLU A 260 -24.46 -43.76 -8.62
C GLU A 260 -23.21 -42.88 -8.82
N HIS A 261 -22.19 -43.10 -8.02
CA HIS A 261 -20.83 -42.56 -8.19
C HIS A 261 -20.18 -43.16 -9.44
N ARG A 262 -19.85 -42.33 -10.46
CA ARG A 262 -18.86 -42.67 -11.46
C ARG A 262 -17.58 -41.85 -11.25
N ARG A 263 -16.50 -42.58 -11.31
CA ARG A 263 -15.07 -42.27 -11.19
C ARG A 263 -14.60 -41.11 -12.07
#